data_6aa8d218fc5c194c0435b7145dec0ba1
#
_entry.id   6aa8d218fc5c194c0435b7145dec0ba1
#
_cell.length_a   1.000
_cell.length_b   1.000
_cell.length_c   1.000
_cell.angle_alpha   90.00
_cell.angle_beta   90.00
_cell.angle_gamma   90.00
#
_symmetry.space_group_name_H-M   'P 1'
#
loop_
_entity.id
_entity.type
_entity.pdbx_description
1 polymer ?
#
loop_
_entity_poly.entity_id
_entity_poly.type
_entity_poly.pdbx_seq_one_letter_code
_entity_poly.pdbx_strand_id
1 'polypeptide(L)'
;PSMDWIREFLATPVNHVPGTAFMYNSTGSTFLGAIVRKLTGLGLHDYLKPRLFDKIGIDADNLRWLTMPDGMEVGGGGMFATTEDNLRLMKLYADGGVWEGERILSEEYVKLATSKQNDSASERAVNPPAEDNFVGYGFQIWMCRPKGVYRADGAMGQFTIVFPDRDMLLAITENASGSTGGAMPQKALDTIWEWLESLPDATVETLPEDVAASEHLARRMEKLALASPRRSPESA
;
A
#
# COMPACT_ATOMS: atom_id res chain seq x y z
N PRO A 1 -18.70 -28.03 6.02
CA PRO A 1 -19.00 -27.12 4.93
C PRO A 1 -17.68 -26.67 4.35
N SER A 2 -17.47 -26.89 3.05
CA SER A 2 -16.31 -26.33 2.35
C SER A 2 -16.47 -24.81 2.35
N MET A 3 -15.55 -24.07 2.98
CA MET A 3 -15.54 -22.61 2.86
C MET A 3 -14.94 -22.27 1.50
N ASP A 4 -15.78 -22.27 0.48
CA ASP A 4 -15.45 -21.75 -0.85
C ASP A 4 -15.78 -20.25 -0.88
N TRP A 5 -14.81 -19.43 -0.52
CA TRP A 5 -14.97 -17.97 -0.44
C TRP A 5 -15.39 -17.34 -1.76
N ILE A 6 -14.92 -17.90 -2.87
CA ILE A 6 -15.28 -17.39 -4.21
C ILE A 6 -16.75 -17.65 -4.49
N ARG A 7 -17.23 -18.83 -4.18
CA ARG A 7 -18.65 -19.18 -4.35
C ARG A 7 -19.55 -18.34 -3.44
N GLU A 8 -19.16 -18.18 -2.18
CA GLU A 8 -19.90 -17.34 -1.23
C GLU A 8 -19.94 -15.88 -1.67
N PHE A 9 -18.83 -15.34 -2.17
CA PHE A 9 -18.79 -13.99 -2.73
C PHE A 9 -19.74 -13.85 -3.92
N LEU A 10 -19.74 -14.78 -4.87
CA LEU A 10 -20.62 -14.76 -6.03
C LEU A 10 -22.10 -14.94 -5.68
N ALA A 11 -22.41 -15.57 -4.54
CA ALA A 11 -23.77 -15.72 -4.05
C ALA A 11 -24.27 -14.48 -3.27
N THR A 12 -23.37 -13.54 -2.95
CA THR A 12 -23.75 -12.33 -2.21
C THR A 12 -24.59 -11.39 -3.09
N PRO A 13 -25.74 -10.91 -2.61
CA PRO A 13 -26.57 -9.99 -3.38
C PRO A 13 -25.85 -8.67 -3.69
N VAL A 14 -26.07 -8.16 -4.90
CA VAL A 14 -25.60 -6.82 -5.31
C VAL A 14 -26.59 -5.77 -4.82
N ASN A 15 -26.20 -4.93 -3.87
CA ASN A 15 -27.10 -3.96 -3.23
C ASN A 15 -27.15 -2.61 -3.93
N HIS A 16 -26.19 -2.29 -4.80
CA HIS A 16 -26.11 -1.02 -5.51
C HIS A 16 -25.89 -1.26 -7.01
N VAL A 17 -26.32 -0.34 -7.82
CA VAL A 17 -25.99 -0.35 -9.24
C VAL A 17 -24.45 -0.25 -9.37
N PRO A 18 -23.79 -1.13 -10.13
CA PRO A 18 -22.34 -1.09 -10.28
C PRO A 18 -21.85 0.29 -10.71
N GLY A 19 -20.80 0.77 -10.04
CA GLY A 19 -20.22 2.09 -10.28
C GLY A 19 -20.89 3.27 -9.53
N THR A 20 -21.98 3.05 -8.78
CA THR A 20 -22.71 4.14 -8.10
C THR A 20 -22.36 4.28 -6.61
N ALA A 21 -21.77 3.27 -5.99
CA ALA A 21 -21.33 3.31 -4.60
C ALA A 21 -19.98 2.62 -4.46
N PHE A 22 -19.09 3.24 -3.71
CA PHE A 22 -17.83 2.64 -3.30
C PHE A 22 -17.99 1.98 -1.94
N MET A 23 -17.43 0.80 -1.81
CA MET A 23 -17.17 0.16 -0.52
C MET A 23 -15.88 -0.64 -0.65
N TYR A 24 -14.96 -0.43 0.29
CA TYR A 24 -13.73 -1.21 0.36
C TYR A 24 -14.06 -2.71 0.51
N ASN A 25 -13.50 -3.54 -0.38
CA ASN A 25 -13.90 -4.94 -0.47
C ASN A 25 -12.71 -5.88 -0.74
N SER A 26 -12.12 -6.40 0.33
CA SER A 26 -11.01 -7.36 0.26
C SER A 26 -11.38 -8.67 -0.43
N THR A 27 -12.64 -9.10 -0.32
CA THR A 27 -13.10 -10.32 -1.00
C THR A 27 -13.19 -10.09 -2.51
N GLY A 28 -13.62 -8.91 -2.95
CA GLY A 28 -13.59 -8.51 -4.36
C GLY A 28 -12.16 -8.53 -4.92
N SER A 29 -11.19 -8.02 -4.17
CA SER A 29 -9.77 -8.06 -4.57
C SER A 29 -9.25 -9.51 -4.62
N THR A 30 -9.66 -10.36 -3.68
CA THR A 30 -9.31 -11.80 -3.69
C THR A 30 -9.91 -12.50 -4.92
N PHE A 31 -11.12 -12.10 -5.33
CA PHE A 31 -11.76 -12.63 -6.54
C PHE A 31 -10.95 -12.32 -7.81
N LEU A 32 -10.25 -11.19 -7.89
CA LEU A 32 -9.33 -10.89 -9.00
C LEU A 32 -8.18 -11.91 -9.06
N GLY A 33 -7.66 -12.34 -7.92
CA GLY A 33 -6.68 -13.43 -7.84
C GLY A 33 -7.23 -14.75 -8.39
N ALA A 34 -8.49 -15.07 -8.09
CA ALA A 34 -9.15 -16.24 -8.65
C ALA A 34 -9.28 -16.19 -10.18
N ILE A 35 -9.52 -15.00 -10.74
CA ILE A 35 -9.54 -14.79 -12.19
C ILE A 35 -8.15 -15.06 -12.79
N VAL A 36 -7.08 -14.54 -12.19
CA VAL A 36 -5.70 -14.82 -12.63
C VAL A 36 -5.44 -16.31 -12.64
N ARG A 37 -5.74 -17.01 -11.54
CA ARG A 37 -5.56 -18.47 -11.44
C ARG A 37 -6.37 -19.22 -12.50
N LYS A 38 -7.61 -18.83 -12.73
CA LYS A 38 -8.47 -19.44 -13.74
C LYS A 38 -7.93 -19.29 -15.16
N LEU A 39 -7.39 -18.13 -15.50
CA LEU A 39 -6.91 -17.82 -16.85
C LEU A 39 -5.51 -18.39 -17.12
N THR A 40 -4.67 -18.50 -16.10
CA THR A 40 -3.25 -18.82 -16.26
C THR A 40 -2.86 -20.20 -15.71
N GLY A 41 -3.67 -20.76 -14.82
CA GLY A 41 -3.34 -21.98 -14.06
C GLY A 41 -2.36 -21.73 -12.90
N LEU A 42 -1.89 -20.48 -12.70
CA LEU A 42 -0.89 -20.12 -11.68
C LEU A 42 -1.55 -19.40 -10.52
N GLY A 43 -1.01 -19.60 -9.30
CA GLY A 43 -1.27 -18.74 -8.15
C GLY A 43 -0.70 -17.32 -8.35
N LEU A 44 -1.09 -16.38 -7.50
CA LEU A 44 -0.62 -14.99 -7.61
C LEU A 44 0.90 -14.90 -7.42
N HIS A 45 1.47 -15.64 -6.47
CA HIS A 45 2.91 -15.68 -6.24
C HIS A 45 3.65 -16.09 -7.51
N ASP A 46 3.34 -17.26 -8.06
CA ASP A 46 4.02 -17.82 -9.23
C ASP A 46 3.77 -17.00 -10.51
N TYR A 47 2.61 -16.37 -10.61
CA TYR A 47 2.30 -15.49 -11.71
C TYR A 47 3.11 -14.19 -11.67
N LEU A 48 3.22 -13.58 -10.48
CA LEU A 48 3.86 -12.28 -10.30
C LEU A 48 5.39 -12.38 -10.19
N LYS A 49 5.93 -13.50 -9.67
CA LYS A 49 7.38 -13.66 -9.50
C LYS A 49 8.16 -13.24 -10.74
N PRO A 50 8.04 -13.92 -11.90
CA PRO A 50 8.85 -13.56 -13.09
C PRO A 50 8.39 -12.29 -13.80
N ARG A 51 7.17 -11.81 -13.54
CA ARG A 51 6.57 -10.67 -14.26
C ARG A 51 6.73 -9.35 -13.55
N LEU A 52 6.86 -9.40 -12.21
CA LEU A 52 6.92 -8.22 -11.38
C LEU A 52 8.06 -8.31 -10.36
N PHE A 53 8.02 -9.27 -9.44
CA PHE A 53 8.89 -9.28 -8.26
C PHE A 53 10.38 -9.37 -8.66
N ASP A 54 10.76 -10.33 -9.48
CA ASP A 54 12.14 -10.50 -9.94
C ASP A 54 12.64 -9.26 -10.71
N LYS A 55 11.74 -8.57 -11.43
CA LYS A 55 12.08 -7.41 -12.26
C LYS A 55 12.36 -6.16 -11.43
N ILE A 56 11.66 -5.98 -10.32
CA ILE A 56 11.84 -4.81 -9.44
C ILE A 56 12.70 -5.12 -8.21
N GLY A 57 13.35 -6.28 -8.19
CA GLY A 57 14.29 -6.67 -7.15
C GLY A 57 13.64 -7.03 -5.81
N ILE A 58 12.39 -7.52 -5.82
CA ILE A 58 11.73 -8.12 -4.66
C ILE A 58 12.09 -9.60 -4.61
N ASP A 59 12.64 -10.04 -3.48
CA ASP A 59 12.95 -11.45 -3.26
C ASP A 59 11.66 -12.25 -2.98
N ALA A 60 11.04 -12.74 -4.05
CA ALA A 60 9.80 -13.47 -3.98
C ALA A 60 9.89 -14.76 -3.16
N ASP A 61 11.06 -15.39 -3.06
CA ASP A 61 11.24 -16.62 -2.29
C ASP A 61 11.17 -16.39 -0.77
N ASN A 62 11.37 -15.13 -0.33
CA ASN A 62 11.17 -14.69 1.06
C ASN A 62 9.79 -14.09 1.34
N LEU A 63 8.97 -13.86 0.32
CA LEU A 63 7.59 -13.42 0.52
C LEU A 63 6.75 -14.55 1.12
N ARG A 64 5.95 -14.19 2.11
CA ARG A 64 4.92 -15.09 2.65
C ARG A 64 3.56 -14.55 2.30
N TRP A 65 2.66 -15.44 1.92
CA TRP A 65 1.31 -15.04 1.56
C TRP A 65 0.30 -15.97 2.22
N LEU A 66 -0.72 -15.40 2.85
CA LEU A 66 -1.82 -16.17 3.39
C LEU A 66 -2.61 -16.81 2.25
N THR A 67 -3.00 -18.05 2.45
CA THR A 67 -3.80 -18.81 1.48
C THR A 67 -5.19 -19.10 2.01
N MET A 68 -6.13 -19.19 1.08
CA MET A 68 -7.45 -19.73 1.35
C MET A 68 -7.38 -21.26 1.55
N PRO A 69 -8.46 -21.90 2.05
CA PRO A 69 -8.48 -23.35 2.29
C PRO A 69 -8.17 -24.22 1.06
N ASP A 70 -8.39 -23.70 -0.15
CA ASP A 70 -8.09 -24.36 -1.43
C ASP A 70 -6.64 -24.12 -1.91
N GLY A 71 -5.82 -23.44 -1.11
CA GLY A 71 -4.42 -23.12 -1.41
C GLY A 71 -4.20 -21.90 -2.29
N MET A 72 -5.26 -21.16 -2.67
CA MET A 72 -5.10 -19.90 -3.42
C MET A 72 -4.70 -18.75 -2.49
N GLU A 73 -3.79 -17.91 -2.91
CA GLU A 73 -3.38 -16.71 -2.16
C GLU A 73 -4.54 -15.72 -2.00
N VAL A 74 -4.61 -15.07 -0.84
CA VAL A 74 -5.61 -14.05 -0.53
C VAL A 74 -5.24 -12.76 -1.27
N GLY A 75 -5.89 -12.50 -2.41
CA GLY A 75 -5.60 -11.33 -3.26
C GLY A 75 -5.98 -9.97 -2.65
N GLY A 76 -6.80 -9.97 -1.60
CA GLY A 76 -7.21 -8.75 -0.90
C GLY A 76 -6.33 -8.38 0.31
N GLY A 77 -5.20 -9.08 0.51
CA GLY A 77 -4.28 -8.85 1.63
C GLY A 77 -3.46 -10.09 1.98
N GLY A 78 -2.86 -10.08 3.17
CA GLY A 78 -2.17 -11.26 3.70
C GLY A 78 -0.80 -11.54 3.10
N MET A 79 -0.25 -10.66 2.29
CA MET A 79 1.14 -10.73 1.86
C MET A 79 2.05 -10.09 2.92
N PHE A 80 3.12 -10.78 3.29
CA PHE A 80 4.16 -10.32 4.18
C PHE A 80 5.37 -9.96 3.35
N ALA A 81 5.70 -8.68 3.33
CA ALA A 81 6.79 -8.08 2.59
C ALA A 81 7.59 -7.15 3.49
N THR A 82 8.80 -6.81 3.12
CA THR A 82 9.59 -5.80 3.82
C THR A 82 9.08 -4.39 3.49
N THR A 83 9.47 -3.41 4.32
CA THR A 83 9.17 -1.99 4.03
C THR A 83 9.81 -1.56 2.70
N GLU A 84 10.99 -2.09 2.38
CA GLU A 84 11.67 -1.82 1.12
C GLU A 84 10.93 -2.42 -0.09
N ASP A 85 10.37 -3.63 0.03
CA ASP A 85 9.57 -4.24 -1.05
C ASP A 85 8.36 -3.38 -1.40
N ASN A 86 7.67 -2.85 -0.38
CA ASN A 86 6.56 -1.93 -0.58
C ASN A 86 7.01 -0.63 -1.26
N LEU A 87 8.19 -0.11 -0.88
CA LEU A 87 8.76 1.08 -1.52
C LEU A 87 9.07 0.82 -2.99
N ARG A 88 9.70 -0.33 -3.33
CA ARG A 88 10.00 -0.73 -4.71
C ARG A 88 8.74 -0.81 -5.57
N LEU A 89 7.68 -1.43 -5.04
CA LEU A 89 6.40 -1.51 -5.76
C LEU A 89 5.84 -0.12 -6.05
N MET A 90 5.79 0.77 -5.06
CA MET A 90 5.23 2.11 -5.27
C MET A 90 6.15 3.02 -6.08
N LYS A 91 7.48 2.77 -6.06
CA LYS A 91 8.40 3.43 -6.98
C LYS A 91 8.09 3.09 -8.44
N LEU A 92 7.76 1.84 -8.75
CA LEU A 92 7.33 1.46 -10.09
C LEU A 92 6.11 2.28 -10.56
N TYR A 93 5.14 2.53 -9.67
CA TYR A 93 4.00 3.42 -9.99
C TYR A 93 4.43 4.88 -10.12
N ALA A 94 5.31 5.37 -9.25
CA ALA A 94 5.84 6.75 -9.31
C ALA A 94 6.58 7.00 -10.63
N ASP A 95 7.32 6.01 -11.12
CA ASP A 95 8.07 6.06 -12.37
C ASP A 95 7.20 5.70 -13.61
N GLY A 96 5.88 5.80 -13.50
CA GLY A 96 4.96 5.57 -14.61
C GLY A 96 4.96 4.14 -15.17
N GLY A 97 5.35 3.16 -14.38
CA GLY A 97 5.39 1.74 -14.76
C GLY A 97 6.68 1.29 -15.43
N VAL A 98 7.75 2.09 -15.31
CA VAL A 98 9.09 1.76 -15.82
C VAL A 98 10.03 1.46 -14.64
N TRP A 99 10.85 0.44 -14.76
CA TRP A 99 11.88 0.07 -13.81
C TRP A 99 13.20 -0.17 -14.55
N GLU A 100 14.24 0.58 -14.20
CA GLU A 100 15.58 0.49 -14.83
C GLU A 100 15.53 0.47 -16.37
N GLY A 101 14.63 1.28 -16.95
CA GLY A 101 14.43 1.39 -18.40
C GLY A 101 13.51 0.33 -19.02
N GLU A 102 13.09 -0.69 -18.27
CA GLU A 102 12.10 -1.67 -18.73
C GLU A 102 10.68 -1.24 -18.35
N ARG A 103 9.75 -1.25 -19.33
CA ARG A 103 8.34 -1.02 -19.04
C ARG A 103 7.68 -2.30 -18.52
N ILE A 104 7.26 -2.26 -17.27
CA ILE A 104 6.59 -3.38 -16.58
C ILE A 104 5.08 -3.20 -16.57
N LEU A 105 4.61 -1.97 -16.30
CA LEU A 105 3.20 -1.61 -16.36
C LEU A 105 2.96 -0.59 -17.48
N SER A 106 1.80 -0.65 -18.14
CA SER A 106 1.47 0.37 -19.12
C SER A 106 1.28 1.73 -18.44
N GLU A 107 1.69 2.79 -19.10
CA GLU A 107 1.52 4.18 -18.61
C GLU A 107 0.04 4.50 -18.37
N GLU A 108 -0.83 4.05 -19.28
CA GLU A 108 -2.27 4.23 -19.15
C GLU A 108 -2.81 3.57 -17.89
N TYR A 109 -2.40 2.32 -17.60
CA TYR A 109 -2.82 1.64 -16.38
C TYR A 109 -2.35 2.37 -15.13
N VAL A 110 -1.08 2.78 -15.07
CA VAL A 110 -0.54 3.52 -13.92
C VAL A 110 -1.32 4.82 -13.72
N LYS A 111 -1.56 5.59 -14.78
CA LYS A 111 -2.34 6.82 -14.72
C LYS A 111 -3.75 6.61 -14.18
N LEU A 112 -4.44 5.56 -14.63
CA LEU A 112 -5.77 5.20 -14.11
C LEU A 112 -5.69 4.74 -12.66
N ALA A 113 -4.73 3.88 -12.31
CA ALA A 113 -4.59 3.31 -10.98
C ALA A 113 -4.28 4.37 -9.91
N THR A 114 -3.48 5.39 -10.25
CA THR A 114 -3.05 6.46 -9.35
C THR A 114 -3.93 7.72 -9.44
N SER A 115 -5.06 7.65 -10.14
CA SER A 115 -6.02 8.74 -10.21
C SER A 115 -7.36 8.36 -9.58
N LYS A 116 -8.10 9.38 -9.17
CA LYS A 116 -9.41 9.22 -8.54
C LYS A 116 -10.43 8.61 -9.53
N GLN A 117 -10.85 7.39 -9.26
CA GLN A 117 -11.91 6.69 -10.01
C GLN A 117 -13.29 6.83 -9.36
N ASN A 118 -13.30 7.05 -8.04
CA ASN A 118 -14.50 7.33 -7.25
C ASN A 118 -14.12 8.22 -6.05
N ASP A 119 -15.11 8.77 -5.36
CA ASP A 119 -14.88 9.69 -4.25
C ASP A 119 -14.68 9.00 -2.89
N SER A 120 -14.83 7.69 -2.81
CA SER A 120 -14.77 6.89 -1.58
C SER A 120 -15.59 7.42 -0.39
N ALA A 121 -16.53 8.32 -0.65
CA ALA A 121 -17.28 9.03 0.39
C ALA A 121 -18.15 8.12 1.25
N SER A 122 -18.57 6.97 0.74
CA SER A 122 -19.35 5.96 1.48
C SER A 122 -18.59 5.32 2.64
N GLU A 123 -17.25 5.34 2.60
CA GLU A 123 -16.40 4.85 3.70
C GLU A 123 -16.57 5.66 5.00
N ARG A 124 -17.02 6.91 4.92
CA ARG A 124 -17.24 7.77 6.08
C ARG A 124 -18.18 7.17 7.11
N ALA A 125 -19.15 6.39 6.69
CA ALA A 125 -20.09 5.72 7.58
C ALA A 125 -19.43 4.58 8.37
N VAL A 126 -18.36 3.99 7.82
CA VAL A 126 -17.66 2.82 8.39
C VAL A 126 -16.42 3.25 9.17
N ASN A 127 -15.70 4.26 8.70
CA ASN A 127 -14.45 4.75 9.27
C ASN A 127 -14.47 6.26 9.55
N PRO A 128 -15.32 6.78 10.43
CA PRO A 128 -15.47 8.21 10.65
C PRO A 128 -14.18 8.97 10.95
N PRO A 129 -13.19 8.41 11.71
CA PRO A 129 -11.95 9.11 12.01
C PRO A 129 -10.91 9.10 10.88
N ALA A 130 -11.10 8.29 9.84
CA ALA A 130 -10.12 8.09 8.78
C ALA A 130 -10.38 9.04 7.59
N GLU A 131 -10.11 10.33 7.76
CA GLU A 131 -10.45 11.37 6.79
C GLU A 131 -9.79 11.20 5.43
N ASP A 132 -8.55 10.69 5.37
CA ASP A 132 -7.86 10.41 4.11
C ASP A 132 -8.52 9.28 3.30
N ASN A 133 -9.39 8.47 3.92
CA ASN A 133 -10.16 7.46 3.21
C ASN A 133 -11.39 8.03 2.47
N PHE A 134 -11.64 9.34 2.57
CA PHE A 134 -12.79 10.01 1.93
C PHE A 134 -12.39 10.94 0.78
N VAL A 135 -11.12 10.92 0.38
CA VAL A 135 -10.61 11.78 -0.69
C VAL A 135 -10.84 11.18 -2.06
N GLY A 136 -10.69 9.87 -2.19
CA GLY A 136 -10.88 9.13 -3.42
C GLY A 136 -10.09 7.83 -3.45
N TYR A 137 -10.45 6.98 -4.41
CA TYR A 137 -9.84 5.68 -4.62
C TYR A 137 -9.58 5.42 -6.10
N GLY A 138 -8.38 4.92 -6.40
CA GLY A 138 -7.97 4.47 -7.71
C GLY A 138 -8.10 2.95 -7.85
N PHE A 139 -7.09 2.29 -8.42
CA PHE A 139 -7.04 0.83 -8.51
C PHE A 139 -6.14 0.28 -7.38
N GLN A 140 -6.74 -0.02 -6.23
CA GLN A 140 -6.06 -0.43 -4.97
C GLN A 140 -5.14 0.65 -4.39
N ILE A 141 -5.35 1.91 -4.76
CA ILE A 141 -4.56 3.06 -4.35
C ILE A 141 -5.49 4.13 -3.82
N TRP A 142 -5.22 4.63 -2.62
CA TRP A 142 -5.96 5.70 -1.98
C TRP A 142 -5.40 7.07 -2.38
N MET A 143 -6.30 8.01 -2.65
CA MET A 143 -5.93 9.44 -2.77
C MET A 143 -5.75 10.01 -1.37
N CYS A 144 -4.86 10.99 -1.23
CA CYS A 144 -4.57 11.67 0.02
C CYS A 144 -5.06 13.12 0.02
N ARG A 145 -5.21 13.72 1.22
CA ARG A 145 -5.61 15.13 1.37
C ARG A 145 -4.66 16.11 0.68
N PRO A 146 -3.32 15.97 0.78
CA PRO A 146 -2.45 16.80 -0.03
C PRO A 146 -2.64 16.50 -1.52
N LYS A 147 -2.75 17.55 -2.32
CA LYS A 147 -3.06 17.45 -3.74
C LYS A 147 -2.01 16.63 -4.49
N GLY A 148 -2.48 15.69 -5.31
CA GLY A 148 -1.63 14.84 -6.15
C GLY A 148 -0.99 13.67 -5.40
N VAL A 149 -1.02 13.66 -4.09
CA VAL A 149 -0.44 12.59 -3.26
C VAL A 149 -1.37 11.38 -3.23
N TYR A 150 -0.79 10.20 -3.35
CA TYR A 150 -1.51 8.92 -3.27
C TYR A 150 -0.72 7.88 -2.49
N ARG A 151 -1.39 6.84 -2.02
CA ARG A 151 -0.75 5.82 -1.19
C ARG A 151 -1.27 4.41 -1.41
N ALA A 152 -0.42 3.41 -1.19
CA ALA A 152 -0.79 2.08 -0.77
C ALA A 152 -1.00 2.07 0.75
N ASP A 153 -1.97 1.28 1.21
CA ASP A 153 -2.47 1.34 2.59
C ASP A 153 -2.73 -0.07 3.14
N GLY A 154 -2.21 -0.32 4.30
CA GLY A 154 -2.49 -1.51 5.10
C GLY A 154 -3.22 -1.15 6.39
N ALA A 155 -4.13 -2.01 6.83
CA ALA A 155 -5.09 -1.75 7.89
C ALA A 155 -4.50 -1.31 9.24
N MET A 156 -3.23 -1.61 9.51
CA MET A 156 -2.57 -1.30 10.78
C MET A 156 -1.51 -0.20 10.64
N GLY A 157 -1.61 0.64 9.59
CA GLY A 157 -0.69 1.76 9.37
C GLY A 157 0.56 1.39 8.57
N GLN A 158 0.46 0.41 7.70
CA GLN A 158 1.46 0.17 6.67
C GLN A 158 1.18 1.13 5.52
N PHE A 159 1.97 2.19 5.41
CA PHE A 159 1.79 3.18 4.35
C PHE A 159 2.98 3.21 3.41
N THR A 160 2.72 3.28 2.11
CA THR A 160 3.71 3.69 1.13
C THR A 160 3.11 4.83 0.32
N ILE A 161 3.63 6.01 0.53
CA ILE A 161 3.09 7.28 0.05
C ILE A 161 4.00 7.82 -1.04
N VAL A 162 3.40 8.28 -2.13
CA VAL A 162 4.09 8.93 -3.25
C VAL A 162 3.71 10.40 -3.27
N PHE A 163 4.74 11.26 -3.34
CA PHE A 163 4.64 12.72 -3.45
C PHE A 163 5.19 13.15 -4.81
N PRO A 164 4.37 13.11 -5.88
CA PRO A 164 4.87 13.33 -7.24
C PRO A 164 5.54 14.68 -7.44
N ASP A 165 4.98 15.74 -6.85
CA ASP A 165 5.51 17.12 -6.97
C ASP A 165 6.86 17.30 -6.27
N ARG A 166 7.32 16.32 -5.50
CA ARG A 166 8.58 16.33 -4.74
C ARG A 166 9.56 15.24 -5.17
N ASP A 167 9.19 14.41 -6.13
CA ASP A 167 9.96 13.21 -6.51
C ASP A 167 10.36 12.37 -5.28
N MET A 168 9.40 12.17 -4.37
CA MET A 168 9.66 11.59 -3.06
C MET A 168 8.68 10.44 -2.78
N LEU A 169 9.20 9.41 -2.11
CA LEU A 169 8.40 8.30 -1.57
C LEU A 169 8.71 8.14 -0.08
N LEU A 170 7.69 7.75 0.67
CA LEU A 170 7.82 7.43 2.09
C LEU A 170 7.13 6.09 2.35
N ALA A 171 7.88 5.11 2.84
CA ALA A 171 7.33 3.83 3.30
C ALA A 171 7.44 3.70 4.82
N ILE A 172 6.34 3.30 5.44
CA ILE A 172 6.24 3.09 6.89
C ILE A 172 5.63 1.72 7.14
N THR A 173 6.17 1.01 8.11
CA THR A 173 5.58 -0.20 8.66
C THR A 173 5.38 0.01 10.16
N GLU A 174 4.15 0.08 10.59
CA GLU A 174 3.79 0.19 12.00
C GLU A 174 2.79 -0.89 12.41
N ASN A 175 2.57 -1.04 13.69
CA ASN A 175 1.51 -1.88 14.25
C ASN A 175 0.59 -1.03 15.12
N ALA A 176 -0.45 -0.51 14.52
CA ALA A 176 -1.54 0.20 15.20
C ALA A 176 -2.63 -0.75 15.71
N SER A 177 -2.30 -2.01 16.01
CA SER A 177 -3.22 -2.99 16.60
C SER A 177 -3.73 -2.47 17.94
N GLY A 178 -5.05 -2.59 18.15
CA GLY A 178 -5.71 -2.02 19.33
C GLY A 178 -6.29 -0.63 19.11
N SER A 179 -5.99 0.05 18.01
CA SER A 179 -6.74 1.25 17.63
C SER A 179 -8.14 0.90 17.16
N THR A 180 -9.11 1.71 17.54
CA THR A 180 -10.50 1.54 17.10
C THR A 180 -10.80 2.47 15.93
N GLY A 181 -11.43 1.93 14.87
CA GLY A 181 -11.99 2.71 13.78
C GLY A 181 -10.99 3.51 12.94
N GLY A 182 -9.76 3.04 12.79
CA GLY A 182 -8.76 3.70 11.95
C GLY A 182 -8.16 5.00 12.54
N ALA A 183 -8.44 5.32 13.80
CA ALA A 183 -7.99 6.58 14.42
C ALA A 183 -6.47 6.70 14.52
N MET A 184 -5.75 5.63 14.85
CA MET A 184 -4.29 5.66 14.96
C MET A 184 -3.59 5.74 13.61
N PRO A 185 -3.98 4.94 12.60
CA PRO A 185 -3.45 5.11 11.25
C PRO A 185 -3.68 6.52 10.68
N GLN A 186 -4.87 7.12 10.90
CA GLN A 186 -5.12 8.50 10.48
C GLN A 186 -4.20 9.50 11.17
N LYS A 187 -3.92 9.32 12.46
CA LYS A 187 -3.00 10.19 13.21
C LYS A 187 -1.58 10.12 12.66
N ALA A 188 -1.12 8.94 12.23
CA ALA A 188 0.18 8.81 11.56
C ALA A 188 0.22 9.62 10.26
N LEU A 189 -0.85 9.54 9.44
CA LEU A 189 -0.98 10.37 8.24
C LEU A 189 -0.99 11.86 8.58
N ASP A 190 -1.74 12.29 9.59
CA ASP A 190 -1.77 13.69 10.03
C ASP A 190 -0.37 14.20 10.41
N THR A 191 0.40 13.40 11.14
CA THR A 191 1.79 13.73 11.48
C THR A 191 2.69 13.84 10.23
N ILE A 192 2.46 12.97 9.23
CA ILE A 192 3.18 13.05 7.95
C ILE A 192 2.81 14.33 7.20
N TRP A 193 1.53 14.72 7.20
CA TRP A 193 1.09 15.95 6.54
C TRP A 193 1.67 17.20 7.23
N GLU A 194 1.68 17.26 8.56
CA GLU A 194 2.34 18.33 9.32
C GLU A 194 3.84 18.42 9.00
N TRP A 195 4.51 17.27 8.92
CA TRP A 195 5.90 17.22 8.50
C TRP A 195 6.09 17.70 7.06
N LEU A 196 5.25 17.28 6.13
CA LEU A 196 5.30 17.69 4.73
C LEU A 196 5.17 19.22 4.59
N GLU A 197 4.26 19.84 5.35
CA GLU A 197 4.08 21.30 5.37
C GLU A 197 5.29 22.03 5.96
N SER A 198 6.08 21.39 6.82
CA SER A 198 7.31 21.93 7.39
C SER A 198 8.51 21.91 6.43
N LEU A 199 8.41 21.13 5.36
CA LEU A 199 9.50 21.06 4.37
C LEU A 199 9.52 22.33 3.50
N PRO A 200 10.73 22.78 3.06
CA PRO A 200 10.81 23.84 2.07
C PRO A 200 10.11 23.41 0.78
N ASP A 201 9.74 24.40 -0.03
CA ASP A 201 9.19 24.15 -1.35
C ASP A 201 10.13 23.23 -2.16
N ALA A 202 9.52 22.33 -2.94
CA ALA A 202 10.29 21.44 -3.79
C ALA A 202 11.10 22.28 -4.80
N THR A 203 12.41 22.17 -4.73
CA THR A 203 13.31 22.77 -5.72
C THR A 203 13.63 21.73 -6.78
N VAL A 204 13.60 22.16 -8.04
CA VAL A 204 13.97 21.28 -9.18
C VAL A 204 15.50 21.14 -9.29
N GLU A 205 16.25 21.93 -8.52
CA GLU A 205 17.70 21.90 -8.55
C GLU A 205 18.25 20.75 -7.72
N THR A 206 19.09 19.95 -8.33
CA THR A 206 19.89 18.95 -7.61
C THR A 206 20.83 19.67 -6.64
N LEU A 207 20.68 19.40 -5.36
CA LEU A 207 21.61 19.91 -4.36
C LEU A 207 23.01 19.35 -4.60
N PRO A 208 24.07 20.15 -4.35
CA PRO A 208 25.42 19.63 -4.40
C PRO A 208 25.61 18.51 -3.40
N GLU A 209 26.47 17.55 -3.73
CA GLU A 209 26.79 16.44 -2.83
C GLU A 209 27.39 16.96 -1.51
N ASP A 210 26.75 16.59 -0.40
CA ASP A 210 27.26 16.82 0.96
C ASP A 210 27.73 15.47 1.55
N VAL A 211 29.02 15.19 1.35
CA VAL A 211 29.65 13.95 1.85
C VAL A 211 29.53 13.83 3.37
N ALA A 212 29.68 14.95 4.11
CA ALA A 212 29.62 14.93 5.55
C ALA A 212 28.19 14.60 6.05
N ALA A 213 27.17 15.17 5.42
CA ALA A 213 25.78 14.87 5.72
C ALA A 213 25.43 13.40 5.38
N SER A 214 25.91 12.89 4.24
CA SER A 214 25.72 11.50 3.82
C SER A 214 26.35 10.52 4.80
N GLU A 215 27.59 10.76 5.22
CA GLU A 215 28.26 9.95 6.24
C GLU A 215 27.55 10.03 7.61
N HIS A 216 27.06 11.22 7.98
CA HIS A 216 26.28 11.40 9.22
C HIS A 216 25.01 10.56 9.17
N LEU A 217 24.29 10.61 8.05
CA LEU A 217 23.07 9.81 7.85
C LEU A 217 23.39 8.32 7.95
N ALA A 218 24.40 7.83 7.24
CA ALA A 218 24.81 6.42 7.28
C ALA A 218 25.09 5.96 8.73
N ARG A 219 25.91 6.70 9.48
CA ARG A 219 26.19 6.40 10.89
C ARG A 219 24.96 6.42 11.78
N ARG A 220 23.98 7.28 11.47
CA ARG A 220 22.71 7.33 12.19
C ARG A 220 21.84 6.12 11.87
N MET A 221 21.77 5.73 10.60
CA MET A 221 21.01 4.56 10.17
C MET A 221 21.53 3.26 10.79
N GLU A 222 22.84 3.07 10.90
CA GLU A 222 23.44 1.91 11.58
C GLU A 222 23.02 1.76 13.05
N LYS A 223 22.65 2.87 13.69
CA LYS A 223 22.26 2.92 15.11
C LYS A 223 20.75 2.97 15.32
N LEU A 224 19.95 2.95 14.24
CA LEU A 224 18.51 2.95 14.37
C LEU A 224 18.06 1.62 14.96
N ALA A 225 17.47 1.69 16.14
CA ALA A 225 16.81 0.57 16.78
C ALA A 225 15.58 1.09 17.53
N LEU A 226 14.49 0.34 17.47
CA LEU A 226 13.36 0.60 18.33
C LEU A 226 13.74 0.24 19.76
N ALA A 227 13.50 1.16 20.70
CA ALA A 227 13.67 0.86 22.11
C ALA A 227 12.75 -0.31 22.48
N SER A 228 13.30 -1.35 23.10
CA SER A 228 12.49 -2.43 23.65
C SER A 228 11.48 -1.84 24.63
N PRO A 229 10.19 -2.23 24.56
CA PRO A 229 9.22 -1.79 25.55
C PRO A 229 9.72 -2.16 26.94
N ARG A 230 9.79 -1.19 27.84
CA ARG A 230 10.12 -1.47 29.24
C ARG A 230 9.04 -2.39 29.80
N ARG A 231 9.42 -3.55 30.31
CA ARG A 231 8.47 -4.40 31.05
C ARG A 231 7.87 -3.57 32.17
N SER A 232 6.56 -3.47 32.22
CA SER A 232 5.87 -2.92 33.37
C SER A 232 6.20 -3.78 34.60
N PRO A 233 6.50 -3.17 35.75
CA PRO A 233 6.70 -3.94 37.01
C PRO A 233 5.47 -4.77 37.41
N GLU A 234 4.30 -4.51 36.83
CA GLU A 234 3.03 -5.18 37.13
C GLU A 234 2.83 -6.49 36.36
N SER A 235 3.80 -6.93 35.55
CA SER A 235 3.72 -8.19 34.79
C SER A 235 4.64 -9.30 35.31
N ALA A 236 5.00 -9.27 36.61
CA ALA A 236 5.75 -10.31 37.30
C ALA A 236 4.85 -11.08 38.27
#